data_b3bdc08c5ea84fefef0a2176c6dd1297
#
_entry.id   b3bdc08c5ea84fefef0a2176c6dd1297
#
_cell.length_a   1.000
_cell.length_b   1.000
_cell.length_c   1.000
_cell.angle_alpha   90.00
_cell.angle_beta   90.00
_cell.angle_gamma   90.00
#
_symmetry.space_group_name_H-M   'P 1'
#
loop_
_entity.id
_entity.type
_entity.pdbx_description
1 polymer ?
#
loop_
_entity_poly.entity_id
_entity_poly.type
_entity_poly.pdbx_seq_one_letter_code
_entity_poly.pdbx_strand_id
1 'polypeptide(L)'
;IYALTDGTGAMHFLMELVKNYLQETHPSAELPELFSDENITGRDMEEDSFSQYYSSDAPRKRESKKPAFQLKGEKLRQEDMSITEVCIPVKEIHARAKAAGVSITVFLTAALIWAIHEEVPQNQAKKPIGLMIPVNLRNYFPSRSMANFFGWIEISCYFQPDTAFEDILRSVKEQFAKELSKDVIEAKLNDLVSLEKNPILRLVPLEIKTPFLLAGTTLGGRSITAIYSNVGIIRMPEEYRKYIQRFGLFASTDSLQLCSCSFGDEMVLSFTSKIPNGNIERNFVERLKNEQVSCTIRENDLPGQKEEQKQQMKLFESFTFLCIVLAVVCNLIDYLLDSHIGWAWFVTAGAFCTWLMVSVAYVKRRNLLKNEMWQLVIAAVAGVLWDVFTRSEE
;
A
#
# COMPACT_ATOMS: atom_id res chain seq x y z
N ILE A 1 12.98 -8.75 -13.08
CA ILE A 1 12.03 -9.63 -13.80
C ILE A 1 11.13 -8.78 -14.71
N TYR A 2 10.47 -7.74 -14.23
CA TYR A 2 9.56 -6.88 -15.02
C TYR A 2 10.19 -6.20 -16.27
N ALA A 3 11.50 -6.18 -16.39
CA ALA A 3 12.17 -5.73 -17.60
C ALA A 3 12.14 -6.77 -18.73
N LEU A 4 11.90 -8.03 -18.38
CA LEU A 4 11.92 -9.18 -19.31
C LEU A 4 10.52 -9.71 -19.59
N THR A 5 9.63 -9.70 -18.58
CA THR A 5 8.32 -10.32 -18.66
C THR A 5 7.33 -9.62 -17.71
N ASP A 6 6.04 -9.82 -17.94
CA ASP A 6 4.97 -9.36 -17.05
C ASP A 6 4.68 -10.36 -15.90
N GLY A 7 3.61 -10.09 -15.13
CA GLY A 7 3.21 -10.94 -14.01
C GLY A 7 2.89 -12.38 -14.42
N THR A 8 2.34 -12.59 -15.62
CA THR A 8 2.02 -13.93 -16.14
C THR A 8 3.30 -14.72 -16.44
N GLY A 9 4.22 -14.14 -17.20
CA GLY A 9 5.48 -14.79 -17.51
C GLY A 9 6.38 -14.98 -16.27
N ALA A 10 6.36 -14.03 -15.33
CA ALA A 10 7.07 -14.16 -14.06
C ALA A 10 6.51 -15.34 -13.22
N MET A 11 5.19 -15.54 -13.22
CA MET A 11 4.56 -16.69 -12.54
C MET A 11 4.92 -18.02 -13.20
N HIS A 12 4.91 -18.09 -14.52
CA HIS A 12 5.34 -19.29 -15.23
C HIS A 12 6.78 -19.65 -14.89
N PHE A 13 7.69 -18.66 -14.93
CA PHE A 13 9.08 -18.87 -14.54
C PHE A 13 9.20 -19.35 -13.07
N LEU A 14 8.48 -18.75 -12.14
CA LEU A 14 8.49 -19.16 -10.74
C LEU A 14 8.00 -20.60 -10.56
N MET A 15 6.92 -20.95 -11.23
CA MET A 15 6.33 -22.30 -11.12
C MET A 15 7.30 -23.37 -11.67
N GLU A 16 7.97 -23.10 -12.80
CA GLU A 16 9.01 -24.00 -13.34
C GLU A 16 10.22 -24.10 -12.40
N LEU A 17 10.65 -22.98 -11.82
CA LEU A 17 11.72 -22.98 -10.83
C LEU A 17 11.38 -23.84 -9.61
N VAL A 18 10.16 -23.71 -9.08
CA VAL A 18 9.66 -24.51 -7.95
C VAL A 18 9.57 -26.00 -8.34
N LYS A 19 9.09 -26.32 -9.54
CA LYS A 19 9.08 -27.71 -10.05
C LYS A 19 10.48 -28.31 -10.04
N ASN A 20 11.45 -27.66 -10.66
CA ASN A 20 12.83 -28.15 -10.71
C ASN A 20 13.43 -28.31 -9.30
N TYR A 21 13.20 -27.34 -8.41
CA TYR A 21 13.62 -27.43 -7.02
C TYR A 21 13.03 -28.67 -6.31
N LEU A 22 11.72 -28.93 -6.50
CA LEU A 22 11.05 -30.07 -5.89
C LEU A 22 11.52 -31.41 -6.50
N GLN A 23 11.82 -31.47 -7.78
CA GLN A 23 12.38 -32.66 -8.42
C GLN A 23 13.76 -33.03 -7.87
N GLU A 24 14.60 -32.02 -7.56
CA GLU A 24 15.92 -32.24 -6.95
C GLU A 24 15.82 -32.61 -5.47
N THR A 25 14.96 -31.95 -4.71
CA THR A 25 14.84 -32.19 -3.27
C THR A 25 13.98 -33.40 -2.93
N HIS A 26 13.11 -33.82 -3.83
CA HIS A 26 12.20 -34.97 -3.67
C HIS A 26 12.24 -35.89 -4.94
N PRO A 27 13.36 -36.54 -5.22
CA PRO A 27 13.54 -37.28 -6.48
C PRO A 27 12.57 -38.45 -6.68
N SER A 28 11.93 -38.92 -5.60
CA SER A 28 10.88 -39.94 -5.65
C SER A 28 9.47 -39.40 -5.92
N ALA A 29 9.30 -38.05 -6.00
CA ALA A 29 8.00 -37.45 -6.28
C ALA A 29 7.72 -37.48 -7.79
N GLU A 30 6.63 -38.12 -8.16
CA GLU A 30 6.11 -38.06 -9.54
C GLU A 30 5.39 -36.70 -9.71
N LEU A 31 6.10 -35.69 -10.20
CA LEU A 31 5.56 -34.36 -10.44
C LEU A 31 5.24 -34.20 -11.94
N PRO A 32 3.98 -33.90 -12.30
CA PRO A 32 3.61 -33.70 -13.70
C PRO A 32 4.22 -32.42 -14.27
N GLU A 33 4.34 -32.35 -15.60
CA GLU A 33 4.73 -31.16 -16.31
C GLU A 33 3.71 -30.02 -16.11
N LEU A 34 4.18 -28.80 -15.90
CA LEU A 34 3.33 -27.64 -15.63
C LEU A 34 2.82 -26.97 -16.90
N PHE A 35 3.63 -26.96 -17.95
CA PHE A 35 3.34 -26.28 -19.22
C PHE A 35 3.70 -27.19 -20.39
N SER A 36 2.81 -28.14 -20.71
CA SER A 36 2.97 -29.09 -21.82
C SER A 36 2.28 -28.61 -23.09
N ASP A 37 2.59 -27.39 -23.53
CA ASP A 37 2.06 -26.94 -24.83
C ASP A 37 3.12 -27.21 -25.91
N GLU A 38 3.09 -28.45 -26.45
CA GLU A 38 4.01 -28.95 -27.48
C GLU A 38 4.02 -28.10 -28.78
N ASN A 39 3.07 -27.17 -28.90
CA ASN A 39 2.88 -26.34 -30.08
C ASN A 39 3.40 -24.88 -29.91
N ILE A 40 4.02 -24.53 -28.79
CA ILE A 40 4.60 -23.18 -28.60
C ILE A 40 6.04 -23.19 -29.07
N THR A 41 6.34 -22.40 -30.13
CA THR A 41 7.70 -22.20 -30.59
C THR A 41 8.42 -21.09 -29.80
N GLY A 42 9.75 -21.10 -29.77
CA GLY A 42 10.53 -20.02 -29.16
C GLY A 42 10.21 -18.63 -29.77
N ARG A 43 9.82 -18.58 -31.04
CA ARG A 43 9.36 -17.34 -31.70
C ARG A 43 8.05 -16.83 -31.14
N ASP A 44 7.08 -17.72 -30.83
CA ASP A 44 5.80 -17.34 -30.25
C ASP A 44 5.99 -16.72 -28.86
N MET A 45 7.01 -17.20 -28.12
CA MET A 45 7.33 -16.67 -26.78
C MET A 45 7.94 -15.27 -26.80
N GLU A 46 8.65 -14.92 -27.86
CA GLU A 46 9.37 -13.64 -28.02
C GLU A 46 8.61 -12.60 -28.84
N GLU A 47 7.43 -12.94 -29.37
CA GLU A 47 6.65 -12.07 -30.23
C GLU A 47 6.21 -10.78 -29.51
N ASP A 48 6.39 -9.63 -30.20
CA ASP A 48 5.89 -8.34 -29.73
C ASP A 48 4.38 -8.19 -30.00
N SER A 49 3.59 -8.63 -29.05
CA SER A 49 2.13 -8.58 -29.14
C SER A 49 1.57 -7.16 -29.20
N PHE A 50 2.28 -6.13 -28.68
CA PHE A 50 1.84 -4.75 -28.82
C PHE A 50 1.83 -4.29 -30.27
N SER A 51 2.88 -4.61 -31.01
CA SER A 51 2.97 -4.27 -32.43
C SER A 51 1.96 -5.01 -33.29
N GLN A 52 1.60 -6.24 -32.90
CA GLN A 52 0.62 -7.08 -33.61
C GLN A 52 -0.79 -6.48 -33.59
N TYR A 53 -1.20 -5.92 -32.44
CA TYR A 53 -2.56 -5.40 -32.23
C TYR A 53 -2.67 -3.88 -32.40
N TYR A 54 -1.61 -3.22 -32.84
CA TYR A 54 -1.61 -1.79 -33.08
C TYR A 54 -2.36 -1.45 -34.38
N SER A 55 -3.26 -0.45 -34.29
CA SER A 55 -3.93 0.15 -35.45
C SER A 55 -3.67 1.65 -35.48
N SER A 56 -3.16 2.16 -36.62
CA SER A 56 -2.93 3.61 -36.83
C SER A 56 -4.21 4.43 -36.83
N ASP A 57 -5.35 3.81 -37.19
CA ASP A 57 -6.64 4.46 -37.43
C ASP A 57 -7.54 4.41 -36.20
N ALA A 58 -7.11 3.73 -35.13
CA ALA A 58 -7.90 3.61 -33.91
C ALA A 58 -8.00 4.96 -33.18
N PRO A 59 -9.17 5.26 -32.56
CA PRO A 59 -9.33 6.47 -31.78
C PRO A 59 -8.35 6.52 -30.62
N ARG A 60 -7.77 7.69 -30.38
CA ARG A 60 -6.85 7.96 -29.26
C ARG A 60 -7.61 8.75 -28.20
N LYS A 61 -7.51 8.33 -26.94
CA LYS A 61 -8.17 9.01 -25.83
C LYS A 61 -7.17 9.43 -24.78
N ARG A 62 -6.69 10.66 -24.88
CA ARG A 62 -5.92 11.29 -23.80
C ARG A 62 -6.86 12.01 -22.85
N GLU A 63 -7.01 11.49 -21.65
CA GLU A 63 -7.72 12.18 -20.57
C GLU A 63 -6.68 12.88 -19.66
N SER A 64 -6.85 14.20 -19.46
CA SER A 64 -6.12 14.92 -18.44
C SER A 64 -6.71 14.56 -17.07
N LYS A 65 -5.92 13.92 -16.22
CA LYS A 65 -6.36 13.49 -14.89
C LYS A 65 -5.95 14.49 -13.83
N LYS A 66 -6.82 14.66 -12.83
CA LYS A 66 -6.52 15.52 -11.69
C LYS A 66 -5.48 14.86 -10.78
N PRO A 67 -4.60 15.64 -10.15
CA PRO A 67 -3.68 15.09 -9.15
C PRO A 67 -4.41 14.43 -7.99
N ALA A 68 -4.04 13.18 -7.70
CA ALA A 68 -4.57 12.41 -6.58
C ALA A 68 -3.83 12.73 -5.27
N PHE A 69 -4.37 12.28 -4.17
CA PHE A 69 -3.69 12.25 -2.89
C PHE A 69 -2.37 11.47 -3.02
N GLN A 70 -1.31 12.00 -2.49
CA GLN A 70 0.00 11.33 -2.46
C GLN A 70 0.36 10.99 -1.03
N LEU A 71 0.72 9.74 -0.78
CA LEU A 71 1.24 9.30 0.50
C LEU A 71 2.54 10.07 0.83
N LYS A 72 2.63 10.57 2.05
CA LYS A 72 3.78 11.32 2.53
C LYS A 72 4.31 10.66 3.79
N GLY A 73 5.61 10.62 3.93
CA GLY A 73 6.30 10.07 5.08
C GLY A 73 7.79 9.98 4.82
N GLU A 74 8.53 9.61 5.83
CA GLU A 74 9.94 9.28 5.70
C GLU A 74 10.06 7.97 4.92
N LYS A 75 10.81 8.01 3.81
CA LYS A 75 11.02 6.81 2.99
C LYS A 75 12.12 5.94 3.58
N LEU A 76 11.90 4.65 3.57
CA LEU A 76 12.95 3.66 3.82
C LEU A 76 14.12 3.82 2.85
N ARG A 77 15.29 3.30 3.22
CA ARG A 77 16.46 3.24 2.35
C ARG A 77 16.11 2.52 1.04
N GLN A 78 16.91 2.72 0.00
CA GLN A 78 16.63 2.18 -1.33
C GLN A 78 16.52 0.65 -1.32
N GLU A 79 17.33 -0.02 -0.52
CA GLU A 79 17.39 -1.47 -0.34
C GLU A 79 16.27 -2.04 0.56
N ASP A 80 15.69 -1.23 1.43
CA ASP A 80 14.69 -1.67 2.40
C ASP A 80 13.26 -1.48 1.87
N MET A 81 12.35 -2.35 2.29
CA MET A 81 10.93 -2.28 1.99
C MET A 81 10.11 -2.88 3.13
N SER A 82 9.05 -2.18 3.52
CA SER A 82 8.04 -2.73 4.41
C SER A 82 7.18 -3.72 3.65
N ILE A 83 7.03 -4.92 4.19
CA ILE A 83 6.20 -6.00 3.62
C ILE A 83 5.23 -6.45 4.69
N THR A 84 3.94 -6.42 4.37
CA THR A 84 2.86 -6.95 5.21
C THR A 84 2.03 -7.92 4.39
N GLU A 85 1.98 -9.18 4.80
CA GLU A 85 1.08 -10.19 4.22
C GLU A 85 -0.18 -10.31 5.04
N VAL A 86 -1.32 -10.25 4.37
CA VAL A 86 -2.64 -10.54 4.95
C VAL A 86 -3.20 -11.77 4.26
N CYS A 87 -3.33 -12.87 4.99
CA CYS A 87 -3.91 -14.10 4.49
C CYS A 87 -5.39 -14.17 4.85
N ILE A 88 -6.24 -14.46 3.86
CA ILE A 88 -7.70 -14.53 4.01
C ILE A 88 -8.25 -15.79 3.33
N PRO A 89 -9.34 -16.40 3.85
CA PRO A 89 -10.02 -17.51 3.19
C PRO A 89 -10.71 -17.06 1.89
N VAL A 90 -10.41 -17.73 0.78
CA VAL A 90 -11.03 -17.41 -0.53
C VAL A 90 -12.54 -17.49 -0.48
N LYS A 91 -13.10 -18.47 0.26
CA LYS A 91 -14.55 -18.66 0.38
C LYS A 91 -15.24 -17.47 1.03
N GLU A 92 -14.65 -16.89 2.09
CA GLU A 92 -15.22 -15.76 2.82
C GLU A 92 -15.25 -14.51 1.94
N ILE A 93 -14.11 -14.13 1.36
CA ILE A 93 -14.03 -12.96 0.50
C ILE A 93 -14.89 -13.09 -0.76
N HIS A 94 -14.97 -14.29 -1.33
CA HIS A 94 -15.85 -14.56 -2.48
C HIS A 94 -17.33 -14.42 -2.10
N ALA A 95 -17.74 -15.00 -0.98
CA ALA A 95 -19.12 -14.87 -0.50
C ALA A 95 -19.49 -13.41 -0.25
N ARG A 96 -18.57 -12.63 0.35
CA ARG A 96 -18.80 -11.22 0.65
C ARG A 96 -18.89 -10.37 -0.61
N ALA A 97 -17.96 -10.53 -1.55
CA ALA A 97 -17.98 -9.83 -2.83
C ALA A 97 -19.24 -10.18 -3.64
N LYS A 98 -19.64 -11.46 -3.64
CA LYS A 98 -20.88 -11.92 -4.30
C LYS A 98 -22.12 -11.32 -3.64
N ALA A 99 -22.20 -11.25 -2.32
CA ALA A 99 -23.30 -10.60 -1.61
C ALA A 99 -23.43 -9.12 -1.95
N ALA A 100 -22.30 -8.43 -2.16
CA ALA A 100 -22.25 -7.05 -2.62
C ALA A 100 -22.44 -6.89 -4.14
N GLY A 101 -22.62 -7.98 -4.89
CA GLY A 101 -22.84 -7.96 -6.34
C GLY A 101 -21.65 -7.49 -7.18
N VAL A 102 -20.43 -7.75 -6.69
CA VAL A 102 -19.16 -7.34 -7.33
C VAL A 102 -18.17 -8.49 -7.42
N SER A 103 -17.08 -8.31 -8.19
CA SER A 103 -15.93 -9.21 -8.17
C SER A 103 -15.05 -8.99 -6.95
N ILE A 104 -14.24 -9.99 -6.57
CA ILE A 104 -13.25 -9.86 -5.49
C ILE A 104 -12.31 -8.67 -5.74
N THR A 105 -11.85 -8.49 -7.00
CA THR A 105 -10.97 -7.37 -7.36
C THR A 105 -11.63 -6.02 -7.10
N VAL A 106 -12.88 -5.84 -7.49
CA VAL A 106 -13.65 -4.61 -7.25
C VAL A 106 -13.81 -4.37 -5.75
N PHE A 107 -14.14 -5.42 -4.98
CA PHE A 107 -14.32 -5.32 -3.54
C PHE A 107 -13.03 -4.90 -2.84
N LEU A 108 -11.92 -5.57 -3.14
CA LEU A 108 -10.61 -5.25 -2.54
C LEU A 108 -10.09 -3.87 -2.98
N THR A 109 -10.38 -3.45 -4.21
CA THR A 109 -10.09 -2.08 -4.69
C THR A 109 -10.81 -1.05 -3.84
N ALA A 110 -12.11 -1.24 -3.60
CA ALA A 110 -12.90 -0.33 -2.76
C ALA A 110 -12.40 -0.32 -1.31
N ALA A 111 -12.07 -1.50 -0.75
CA ALA A 111 -11.51 -1.62 0.59
C ALA A 111 -10.16 -0.90 0.72
N LEU A 112 -9.28 -0.97 -0.28
CA LEU A 112 -8.00 -0.27 -0.29
C LEU A 112 -8.19 1.26 -0.40
N ILE A 113 -9.09 1.72 -1.26
CA ILE A 113 -9.42 3.14 -1.37
C ILE A 113 -9.96 3.67 -0.04
N TRP A 114 -10.83 2.91 0.64
CA TRP A 114 -11.37 3.26 1.95
C TRP A 114 -10.26 3.36 3.00
N ALA A 115 -9.41 2.34 3.09
CA ALA A 115 -8.30 2.30 4.04
C ALA A 115 -7.30 3.47 3.86
N ILE A 116 -7.05 3.87 2.61
CA ILE A 116 -6.23 5.04 2.32
C ILE A 116 -6.95 6.33 2.74
N HIS A 117 -8.28 6.42 2.52
CA HIS A 117 -9.06 7.60 2.89
C HIS A 117 -8.96 7.91 4.38
N GLU A 118 -8.97 6.92 5.24
CA GLU A 118 -8.84 7.07 6.69
C GLU A 118 -7.52 7.73 7.12
N GLU A 119 -6.50 7.71 6.25
CA GLU A 119 -5.21 8.37 6.46
C GLU A 119 -5.07 9.72 5.74
N VAL A 120 -6.10 10.17 5.00
CA VAL A 120 -6.06 11.45 4.29
C VAL A 120 -6.24 12.62 5.26
N PRO A 121 -5.27 13.55 5.37
CA PRO A 121 -5.42 14.73 6.20
C PRO A 121 -6.55 15.64 5.70
N GLN A 122 -7.27 16.31 6.63
CA GLN A 122 -8.41 17.19 6.29
C GLN A 122 -8.09 18.25 5.24
N ASN A 123 -6.88 18.82 5.26
CA ASN A 123 -6.43 19.83 4.27
C ASN A 123 -6.22 19.24 2.87
N GLN A 124 -6.25 17.92 2.70
CA GLN A 124 -6.14 17.21 1.43
C GLN A 124 -7.40 16.40 1.06
N ALA A 125 -8.45 16.44 1.86
CA ALA A 125 -9.69 15.68 1.67
C ALA A 125 -10.39 15.94 0.31
N LYS A 126 -10.11 17.07 -0.33
CA LYS A 126 -10.65 17.41 -1.67
C LYS A 126 -9.96 16.68 -2.83
N LYS A 127 -8.81 16.03 -2.57
CA LYS A 127 -8.10 15.28 -3.61
C LYS A 127 -8.70 13.88 -3.76
N PRO A 128 -8.81 13.36 -4.99
CA PRO A 128 -9.23 11.98 -5.17
C PRO A 128 -8.14 11.00 -4.69
N ILE A 129 -8.56 9.81 -4.31
CA ILE A 129 -7.67 8.67 -4.14
C ILE A 129 -7.70 7.89 -5.45
N GLY A 130 -6.53 7.79 -6.10
CA GLY A 130 -6.36 7.13 -7.39
C GLY A 130 -5.59 5.82 -7.25
N LEU A 131 -6.12 4.73 -7.76
CA LEU A 131 -5.43 3.46 -7.85
C LEU A 131 -5.13 3.10 -9.31
N MET A 132 -3.92 2.67 -9.58
CA MET A 132 -3.53 2.02 -10.83
C MET A 132 -3.70 0.51 -10.68
N ILE A 133 -4.41 -0.11 -11.62
CA ILE A 133 -4.69 -1.54 -11.63
C ILE A 133 -4.19 -2.13 -12.93
N PRO A 134 -3.09 -2.90 -12.90
CA PRO A 134 -2.60 -3.63 -14.07
C PRO A 134 -3.63 -4.62 -14.61
N VAL A 135 -3.71 -4.73 -15.92
CA VAL A 135 -4.64 -5.60 -16.64
C VAL A 135 -3.86 -6.46 -17.63
N ASN A 136 -4.07 -7.77 -17.58
CA ASN A 136 -3.51 -8.69 -18.56
C ASN A 136 -4.23 -8.53 -19.90
N LEU A 137 -3.52 -8.00 -20.90
CA LEU A 137 -4.09 -7.74 -22.23
C LEU A 137 -4.40 -9.04 -23.00
N ARG A 138 -3.82 -10.17 -22.60
CA ARG A 138 -4.14 -11.48 -23.20
C ARG A 138 -5.60 -11.89 -23.02
N ASN A 139 -6.30 -11.27 -22.06
CA ASN A 139 -7.74 -11.46 -21.89
C ASN A 139 -8.58 -10.79 -22.99
N TYR A 140 -8.00 -9.84 -23.72
CA TYR A 140 -8.66 -9.04 -24.78
C TYR A 140 -8.09 -9.35 -26.16
N PHE A 141 -6.81 -9.63 -26.21
CA PHE A 141 -6.02 -9.85 -27.42
C PHE A 141 -5.23 -11.14 -27.27
N PRO A 142 -5.65 -12.25 -27.91
CA PRO A 142 -4.98 -13.53 -27.80
C PRO A 142 -3.48 -13.42 -28.12
N SER A 143 -2.63 -13.86 -27.20
CA SER A 143 -1.19 -13.88 -27.37
C SER A 143 -0.59 -15.04 -26.59
N ARG A 144 0.43 -15.68 -27.18
CA ARG A 144 1.25 -16.74 -26.56
C ARG A 144 2.60 -16.20 -26.07
N SER A 145 2.86 -14.90 -26.30
CA SER A 145 4.12 -14.28 -25.91
C SER A 145 4.32 -14.31 -24.39
N MET A 146 5.54 -14.62 -23.97
CA MET A 146 5.99 -14.51 -22.58
C MET A 146 6.58 -13.15 -22.26
N ALA A 147 6.74 -12.28 -23.27
CA ALA A 147 7.15 -10.90 -23.09
C ALA A 147 6.06 -10.07 -22.42
N ASN A 148 6.40 -8.85 -22.04
CA ASN A 148 5.46 -7.91 -21.44
C ASN A 148 4.25 -7.64 -22.36
N PHE A 149 3.06 -8.01 -21.93
CA PHE A 149 1.81 -7.71 -22.62
C PHE A 149 0.70 -7.39 -21.62
N PHE A 150 0.86 -6.27 -20.93
CA PHE A 150 -0.13 -5.76 -19.97
C PHE A 150 -0.43 -4.27 -20.21
N GLY A 151 -1.61 -3.86 -19.83
CA GLY A 151 -2.00 -2.46 -19.73
C GLY A 151 -2.41 -2.13 -18.29
N TRP A 152 -3.06 -0.99 -18.09
CA TRP A 152 -3.61 -0.62 -16.79
C TRP A 152 -4.89 0.21 -16.94
N ILE A 153 -5.70 0.13 -15.90
CA ILE A 153 -6.80 1.05 -15.68
C ILE A 153 -6.52 1.90 -14.44
N GLU A 154 -7.16 3.05 -14.37
CA GLU A 154 -7.06 3.93 -13.21
C GLU A 154 -8.45 4.17 -12.65
N ILE A 155 -8.60 3.90 -11.36
CA ILE A 155 -9.84 4.06 -10.60
C ILE A 155 -9.63 5.20 -9.62
N SER A 156 -10.52 6.20 -9.63
CA SER A 156 -10.39 7.37 -8.76
C SER A 156 -11.69 7.64 -8.03
N CYS A 157 -11.62 7.81 -6.70
CA CYS A 157 -12.76 8.13 -5.87
C CYS A 157 -12.55 9.42 -5.10
N TYR A 158 -13.63 10.24 -5.04
CA TYR A 158 -13.73 11.41 -4.20
C TYR A 158 -14.58 11.07 -2.98
N PHE A 159 -14.23 11.66 -1.85
CA PHE A 159 -15.00 11.48 -0.63
C PHE A 159 -15.71 12.78 -0.25
N GLN A 160 -16.95 12.65 0.18
CA GLN A 160 -17.76 13.66 0.83
C GLN A 160 -17.90 13.28 2.32
N PRO A 161 -18.28 14.20 3.21
CA PRO A 161 -18.38 13.89 4.65
C PRO A 161 -19.34 12.74 4.98
N ASP A 162 -20.33 12.49 4.14
CA ASP A 162 -21.37 11.48 4.26
C ASP A 162 -21.18 10.26 3.35
N THR A 163 -20.03 10.16 2.66
CA THR A 163 -19.76 9.02 1.77
C THR A 163 -19.70 7.71 2.54
N ALA A 164 -20.59 6.77 2.19
CA ALA A 164 -20.58 5.41 2.72
C ALA A 164 -19.68 4.49 1.88
N PHE A 165 -19.29 3.35 2.46
CA PHE A 165 -18.47 2.35 1.75
C PHE A 165 -19.19 1.80 0.51
N GLU A 166 -20.49 1.63 0.59
CA GLU A 166 -21.34 1.16 -0.51
C GLU A 166 -21.33 2.11 -1.71
N ASP A 167 -21.17 3.42 -1.47
CA ASP A 167 -21.07 4.42 -2.55
C ASP A 167 -19.74 4.30 -3.27
N ILE A 168 -18.64 4.08 -2.50
CA ILE A 168 -17.31 3.81 -3.08
C ILE A 168 -17.36 2.50 -3.87
N LEU A 169 -17.96 1.46 -3.32
CA LEU A 169 -18.04 0.15 -3.99
C LEU A 169 -18.80 0.25 -5.31
N ARG A 170 -19.91 1.00 -5.33
CA ARG A 170 -20.70 1.28 -6.54
C ARG A 170 -19.89 2.05 -7.56
N SER A 171 -19.23 3.13 -7.15
CA SER A 171 -18.38 3.95 -8.02
C SER A 171 -17.25 3.14 -8.62
N VAL A 172 -16.56 2.31 -7.82
CA VAL A 172 -15.49 1.43 -8.29
C VAL A 172 -16.03 0.44 -9.32
N LYS A 173 -17.17 -0.22 -9.04
CA LYS A 173 -17.81 -1.16 -9.97
C LYS A 173 -18.11 -0.52 -11.34
N GLU A 174 -18.69 0.69 -11.34
CA GLU A 174 -19.03 1.42 -12.57
C GLU A 174 -17.77 1.80 -13.37
N GLN A 175 -16.73 2.27 -12.68
CA GLN A 175 -15.46 2.60 -13.32
C GLN A 175 -14.77 1.36 -13.90
N PHE A 176 -14.77 0.22 -13.19
CA PHE A 176 -14.26 -1.04 -13.74
C PHE A 176 -15.00 -1.46 -15.00
N ALA A 177 -16.32 -1.40 -15.00
CA ALA A 177 -17.13 -1.75 -16.18
C ALA A 177 -16.80 -0.88 -17.39
N LYS A 178 -16.59 0.43 -17.17
CA LYS A 178 -16.22 1.38 -18.22
C LYS A 178 -14.79 1.17 -18.72
N GLU A 179 -13.83 1.11 -17.80
CA GLU A 179 -12.39 1.08 -18.11
C GLU A 179 -11.93 -0.25 -18.69
N LEU A 180 -12.61 -1.36 -18.37
CA LEU A 180 -12.33 -2.69 -18.91
C LEU A 180 -13.12 -3.00 -20.19
N SER A 181 -13.85 -2.04 -20.78
CA SER A 181 -14.42 -2.24 -22.10
C SER A 181 -13.34 -2.41 -23.17
N LYS A 182 -13.58 -3.30 -24.15
CA LYS A 182 -12.59 -3.61 -25.19
C LYS A 182 -12.12 -2.35 -25.92
N ASP A 183 -13.05 -1.46 -26.25
CA ASP A 183 -12.75 -0.21 -26.97
C ASP A 183 -11.82 0.72 -26.19
N VAL A 184 -11.98 0.81 -24.86
CA VAL A 184 -11.11 1.63 -23.99
C VAL A 184 -9.73 1.01 -23.87
N ILE A 185 -9.65 -0.31 -23.69
CA ILE A 185 -8.37 -1.04 -23.61
C ILE A 185 -7.61 -0.93 -24.94
N GLU A 186 -8.30 -1.08 -26.07
CA GLU A 186 -7.71 -0.94 -27.41
C GLU A 186 -7.20 0.49 -27.65
N ALA A 187 -7.97 1.51 -27.29
CA ALA A 187 -7.54 2.90 -27.41
C ALA A 187 -6.28 3.18 -26.58
N LYS A 188 -6.19 2.65 -25.35
CA LYS A 188 -5.01 2.77 -24.49
C LYS A 188 -3.78 2.05 -25.05
N LEU A 189 -3.97 0.83 -25.59
CA LEU A 189 -2.90 0.08 -26.27
C LEU A 189 -2.36 0.91 -27.43
N ASN A 190 -3.24 1.44 -28.28
CA ASN A 190 -2.85 2.24 -29.43
C ASN A 190 -2.14 3.55 -29.05
N ASP A 191 -2.54 4.19 -27.96
CA ASP A 191 -1.86 5.38 -27.44
C ASP A 191 -0.42 5.06 -27.01
N LEU A 192 -0.19 3.96 -26.31
CA LEU A 192 1.14 3.53 -25.86
C LEU A 192 2.05 3.22 -27.06
N VAL A 193 1.58 2.37 -27.98
CA VAL A 193 2.36 1.96 -29.14
C VAL A 193 2.61 3.12 -30.10
N SER A 194 1.68 4.08 -30.21
CA SER A 194 1.86 5.26 -31.05
C SER A 194 3.04 6.13 -30.63
N LEU A 195 3.34 6.19 -29.33
CA LEU A 195 4.52 6.91 -28.82
C LEU A 195 5.81 6.22 -29.29
N GLU A 196 5.84 4.91 -29.23
CA GLU A 196 7.00 4.13 -29.66
C GLU A 196 7.21 4.18 -31.17
N LYS A 197 6.11 4.12 -31.95
CA LYS A 197 6.17 4.16 -33.43
C LYS A 197 6.35 5.56 -33.99
N ASN A 198 6.37 6.61 -33.17
CA ASN A 198 6.60 7.98 -33.64
C ASN A 198 8.01 8.15 -34.21
N PRO A 199 8.16 8.47 -35.51
CA PRO A 199 9.46 8.53 -36.16
C PRO A 199 10.37 9.63 -35.58
N ILE A 200 9.79 10.75 -35.12
CA ILE A 200 10.54 11.84 -34.50
C ILE A 200 11.14 11.36 -33.18
N LEU A 201 10.33 10.69 -32.37
CA LEU A 201 10.80 10.15 -31.08
C LEU A 201 11.83 9.03 -31.25
N ARG A 202 11.79 8.28 -32.35
CA ARG A 202 12.79 7.25 -32.67
C ARG A 202 14.16 7.83 -32.99
N LEU A 203 14.22 8.99 -33.64
CA LEU A 203 15.46 9.65 -34.02
C LEU A 203 16.17 10.36 -32.85
N VAL A 204 15.45 10.68 -31.76
CA VAL A 204 16.04 11.36 -30.60
C VAL A 204 16.93 10.39 -29.83
N PRO A 205 18.22 10.73 -29.54
CA PRO A 205 19.08 9.90 -28.69
C PRO A 205 18.50 9.62 -27.31
N LEU A 206 18.86 8.47 -26.71
CA LEU A 206 18.30 8.01 -25.45
C LEU A 206 18.60 8.99 -24.30
N GLU A 207 19.78 9.59 -24.31
CA GLU A 207 20.23 10.57 -23.32
C GLU A 207 19.32 11.80 -23.26
N ILE A 208 18.77 12.21 -24.42
CA ILE A 208 17.82 13.32 -24.52
C ILE A 208 16.41 12.85 -24.17
N LYS A 209 16.01 11.64 -24.55
CA LYS A 209 14.68 11.08 -24.23
C LYS A 209 14.48 10.86 -22.74
N THR A 210 15.50 10.36 -22.04
CA THR A 210 15.41 9.90 -20.66
C THR A 210 14.86 10.98 -19.70
N PRO A 211 15.34 12.24 -19.70
CA PRO A 211 14.77 13.30 -18.86
C PRO A 211 13.30 13.60 -19.16
N PHE A 212 12.91 13.57 -20.45
CA PHE A 212 11.50 13.82 -20.83
C PHE A 212 10.58 12.66 -20.45
N LEU A 213 11.04 11.42 -20.60
CA LEU A 213 10.31 10.24 -20.17
C LEU A 213 10.15 10.24 -18.64
N LEU A 214 11.22 10.58 -17.91
CA LEU A 214 11.17 10.69 -16.44
C LEU A 214 10.21 11.78 -15.98
N ALA A 215 10.23 12.95 -16.64
CA ALA A 215 9.26 14.01 -16.36
C ALA A 215 7.82 13.56 -16.68
N GLY A 216 7.62 12.86 -17.79
CA GLY A 216 6.33 12.30 -18.19
C GLY A 216 5.78 11.27 -17.19
N THR A 217 6.62 10.35 -16.72
CA THR A 217 6.24 9.36 -15.69
C THR A 217 5.96 10.02 -14.35
N THR A 218 6.74 11.04 -13.97
CA THR A 218 6.52 11.81 -12.74
C THR A 218 5.20 12.57 -12.78
N LEU A 219 4.88 13.19 -13.92
CA LEU A 219 3.62 13.91 -14.10
C LEU A 219 2.41 12.96 -14.15
N GLY A 220 2.54 11.84 -14.89
CA GLY A 220 1.52 10.79 -14.95
C GLY A 220 1.28 10.13 -13.59
N GLY A 221 2.33 9.89 -12.82
CA GLY A 221 2.24 9.31 -11.49
C GLY A 221 1.50 10.16 -10.46
N ARG A 222 1.32 11.47 -10.71
CA ARG A 222 0.56 12.35 -9.80
C ARG A 222 -0.92 12.02 -9.71
N SER A 223 -1.51 11.29 -10.66
CA SER A 223 -2.90 10.82 -10.61
C SER A 223 -3.06 9.51 -9.79
N ILE A 224 -1.96 8.90 -9.35
CA ILE A 224 -1.94 7.58 -8.72
C ILE A 224 -1.48 7.73 -7.27
N THR A 225 -2.30 7.26 -6.32
CA THR A 225 -1.97 7.18 -4.90
C THR A 225 -1.25 5.88 -4.57
N ALA A 226 -1.75 4.75 -5.10
CA ALA A 226 -1.20 3.42 -4.88
C ALA A 226 -1.48 2.50 -6.08
N ILE A 227 -0.85 1.33 -6.09
CA ILE A 227 -1.03 0.31 -7.13
C ILE A 227 -1.70 -0.91 -6.50
N TYR A 228 -2.71 -1.47 -7.18
CA TYR A 228 -3.27 -2.77 -6.81
C TYR A 228 -3.18 -3.75 -7.97
N SER A 229 -2.38 -4.80 -7.80
CA SER A 229 -2.17 -5.87 -8.79
C SER A 229 -2.83 -7.17 -8.32
N ASN A 230 -3.79 -7.67 -9.10
CA ASN A 230 -4.40 -8.99 -8.85
C ASN A 230 -3.93 -9.98 -9.90
N VAL A 231 -3.12 -10.95 -9.49
CA VAL A 231 -2.63 -12.03 -10.36
C VAL A 231 -3.68 -13.13 -10.54
N GLY A 232 -4.66 -13.20 -9.62
CA GLY A 232 -5.74 -14.17 -9.68
C GLY A 232 -5.39 -15.52 -9.05
N ILE A 233 -5.97 -16.58 -9.61
CA ILE A 233 -5.81 -17.94 -9.08
C ILE A 233 -4.56 -18.58 -9.67
N ILE A 234 -3.64 -18.98 -8.80
CA ILE A 234 -2.48 -19.79 -9.18
C ILE A 234 -2.92 -21.25 -9.23
N ARG A 235 -2.81 -21.84 -10.41
CA ARG A 235 -3.20 -23.22 -10.65
C ARG A 235 -1.97 -24.10 -10.81
N MET A 236 -1.84 -25.09 -9.93
CA MET A 236 -0.86 -26.16 -10.05
C MET A 236 -1.56 -27.49 -9.91
N PRO A 237 -1.02 -28.57 -10.53
CA PRO A 237 -1.52 -29.93 -10.33
C PRO A 237 -1.56 -30.31 -8.84
N GLU A 238 -2.46 -31.22 -8.48
CA GLU A 238 -2.72 -31.60 -7.08
C GLU A 238 -1.47 -32.19 -6.39
N GLU A 239 -0.60 -32.81 -7.16
CA GLU A 239 0.64 -33.45 -6.70
C GLU A 239 1.60 -32.43 -6.04
N TYR A 240 1.55 -31.16 -6.49
CA TYR A 240 2.35 -30.08 -5.91
C TYR A 240 1.83 -29.56 -4.57
N ARG A 241 0.53 -29.75 -4.26
CA ARG A 241 -0.10 -29.21 -3.06
C ARG A 241 0.46 -29.77 -1.75
N LYS A 242 1.04 -30.98 -1.78
CA LYS A 242 1.68 -31.56 -0.58
C LYS A 242 2.95 -30.76 -0.18
N TYR A 243 3.57 -30.08 -1.13
CA TYR A 243 4.85 -29.37 -0.92
C TYR A 243 4.67 -27.86 -0.82
N ILE A 244 3.61 -27.31 -1.43
CA ILE A 244 3.38 -25.86 -1.51
C ILE A 244 2.13 -25.53 -0.71
N GLN A 245 2.31 -24.72 0.34
CA GLN A 245 1.21 -24.28 1.19
C GLN A 245 0.55 -23.01 0.63
N ARG A 246 1.34 -22.06 0.12
CA ARG A 246 0.86 -20.76 -0.38
C ARG A 246 1.82 -20.14 -1.38
N PHE A 247 1.31 -19.13 -2.07
CA PHE A 247 2.10 -18.19 -2.85
C PHE A 247 1.92 -16.78 -2.28
N GLY A 248 3.02 -16.02 -2.18
CA GLY A 248 3.04 -14.60 -1.91
C GLY A 248 3.72 -13.86 -3.06
N LEU A 249 3.19 -12.72 -3.45
CA LEU A 249 3.73 -11.91 -4.54
C LEU A 249 4.01 -10.50 -4.06
N PHE A 250 5.24 -10.07 -4.23
CA PHE A 250 5.70 -8.75 -3.84
C PHE A 250 6.24 -8.00 -5.04
N ALA A 251 5.99 -6.70 -5.11
CA ALA A 251 6.57 -5.84 -6.12
C ALA A 251 7.26 -4.66 -5.46
N SER A 252 8.41 -4.27 -6.00
CA SER A 252 9.09 -3.05 -5.58
C SER A 252 8.28 -1.83 -6.00
N THR A 253 8.12 -0.89 -5.10
CA THR A 253 7.37 0.36 -5.31
C THR A 253 8.06 1.53 -4.62
N ASP A 254 7.85 2.73 -5.12
CA ASP A 254 8.29 3.98 -4.47
C ASP A 254 7.27 4.57 -3.49
N SER A 255 6.09 3.96 -3.40
CA SER A 255 4.98 4.39 -2.54
C SER A 255 4.35 3.18 -1.87
N LEU A 256 3.11 2.87 -2.19
CA LEU A 256 2.34 1.74 -1.68
C LEU A 256 1.85 0.86 -2.84
N GLN A 257 2.05 -0.43 -2.72
CA GLN A 257 1.48 -1.41 -3.64
C GLN A 257 0.86 -2.57 -2.88
N LEU A 258 -0.31 -2.99 -3.33
CA LEU A 258 -0.97 -4.23 -2.94
C LEU A 258 -0.89 -5.22 -4.10
N CYS A 259 -0.39 -6.43 -3.83
CA CYS A 259 -0.50 -7.56 -4.73
C CYS A 259 -1.41 -8.61 -4.13
N SER A 260 -2.23 -9.26 -4.94
CA SER A 260 -3.06 -10.39 -4.49
C SER A 260 -2.93 -11.59 -5.41
N CYS A 261 -2.90 -12.77 -4.82
CA CYS A 261 -3.01 -14.05 -5.52
C CYS A 261 -3.72 -15.05 -4.61
N SER A 262 -4.29 -16.10 -5.21
CA SER A 262 -4.89 -17.19 -4.44
C SER A 262 -4.35 -18.54 -4.89
N PHE A 263 -4.14 -19.41 -3.92
CA PHE A 263 -3.75 -20.80 -4.12
C PHE A 263 -4.54 -21.69 -3.17
N GLY A 264 -5.22 -22.69 -3.71
CA GLY A 264 -6.14 -23.50 -2.92
C GLY A 264 -7.27 -22.66 -2.30
N ASP A 265 -7.44 -22.79 -0.99
CA ASP A 265 -8.49 -22.08 -0.22
C ASP A 265 -8.00 -20.77 0.39
N GLU A 266 -6.74 -20.38 0.19
CA GLU A 266 -6.14 -19.17 0.77
C GLU A 266 -5.84 -18.12 -0.29
N MET A 267 -6.18 -16.86 0.00
CA MET A 267 -5.76 -15.69 -0.75
C MET A 267 -4.73 -14.91 0.07
N VAL A 268 -3.61 -14.57 -0.54
CA VAL A 268 -2.56 -13.75 0.05
C VAL A 268 -2.64 -12.35 -0.54
N LEU A 269 -2.72 -11.37 0.34
CA LEU A 269 -2.74 -9.94 0.05
C LEU A 269 -1.42 -9.37 0.57
N SER A 270 -0.51 -9.05 -0.33
CA SER A 270 0.85 -8.62 0.01
C SER A 270 0.98 -7.12 -0.21
N PHE A 271 1.09 -6.38 0.87
CA PHE A 271 1.41 -4.96 0.85
C PHE A 271 2.92 -4.77 0.80
N THR A 272 3.36 -3.87 -0.04
CA THR A 272 4.73 -3.36 -0.06
C THR A 272 4.70 -1.83 0.00
N SER A 273 5.56 -1.25 0.84
CA SER A 273 5.63 0.19 1.00
C SER A 273 7.05 0.67 1.27
N LYS A 274 7.40 1.81 0.68
CA LYS A 274 8.59 2.59 1.05
C LYS A 274 8.34 3.54 2.22
N ILE A 275 7.07 3.71 2.61
CA ILE A 275 6.66 4.57 3.72
C ILE A 275 6.05 3.67 4.80
N PRO A 276 6.83 3.27 5.82
CA PRO A 276 6.42 2.27 6.80
C PRO A 276 5.51 2.88 7.88
N ASN A 277 4.29 3.24 7.54
CA ASN A 277 3.34 3.75 8.52
C ASN A 277 2.39 2.69 9.08
N GLY A 278 2.17 1.58 8.38
CA GLY A 278 1.34 0.45 8.80
C GLY A 278 -0.13 0.75 9.08
N ASN A 279 -0.56 2.02 8.94
CA ASN A 279 -1.93 2.41 9.25
C ASN A 279 -2.89 1.97 8.14
N ILE A 280 -2.48 2.11 6.88
CA ILE A 280 -3.33 1.73 5.73
C ILE A 280 -3.58 0.23 5.74
N GLU A 281 -2.56 -0.57 5.99
CA GLU A 281 -2.65 -2.03 6.09
C GLU A 281 -3.59 -2.44 7.23
N ARG A 282 -3.48 -1.78 8.38
CA ARG A 282 -4.36 -2.01 9.53
C ARG A 282 -5.80 -1.60 9.23
N ASN A 283 -6.03 -0.41 8.69
CA ASN A 283 -7.36 0.08 8.31
C ASN A 283 -8.02 -0.86 7.29
N PHE A 284 -7.22 -1.36 6.33
CA PHE A 284 -7.68 -2.34 5.35
C PHE A 284 -8.11 -3.65 6.01
N VAL A 285 -7.33 -4.18 6.94
CA VAL A 285 -7.67 -5.40 7.69
C VAL A 285 -8.90 -5.17 8.58
N GLU A 286 -9.00 -4.03 9.25
CA GLU A 286 -10.19 -3.66 10.04
C GLU A 286 -11.43 -3.59 9.15
N ARG A 287 -11.31 -3.01 7.95
CA ARG A 287 -12.41 -2.99 6.99
C ARG A 287 -12.85 -4.40 6.59
N LEU A 288 -11.91 -5.30 6.28
CA LEU A 288 -12.23 -6.69 5.95
C LEU A 288 -12.89 -7.43 7.12
N LYS A 289 -12.42 -7.23 8.35
CA LYS A 289 -13.00 -7.82 9.55
C LYS A 289 -14.44 -7.32 9.80
N ASN A 290 -14.70 -6.03 9.56
CA ASN A 290 -16.05 -5.47 9.65
C ASN A 290 -17.00 -6.09 8.60
N GLU A 291 -16.44 -6.59 7.50
CA GLU A 291 -17.15 -7.35 6.47
C GLU A 291 -17.16 -8.88 6.75
N GLN A 292 -16.82 -9.29 7.97
CA GLN A 292 -16.79 -10.68 8.42
C GLN A 292 -15.81 -11.58 7.65
N VAL A 293 -14.69 -11.02 7.17
CA VAL A 293 -13.59 -11.76 6.54
C VAL A 293 -12.50 -11.97 7.58
N SER A 294 -12.13 -13.22 7.81
CA SER A 294 -11.03 -13.60 8.72
C SER A 294 -9.68 -13.21 8.11
N CYS A 295 -8.82 -12.58 8.92
CA CYS A 295 -7.52 -12.09 8.47
C CYS A 295 -6.40 -12.58 9.40
N THR A 296 -5.34 -13.15 8.81
CA THR A 296 -4.08 -13.45 9.49
C THR A 296 -2.99 -12.54 8.93
N ILE A 297 -2.24 -11.85 9.79
CA ILE A 297 -1.24 -10.86 9.38
C ILE A 297 0.15 -11.40 9.66
N ARG A 298 1.08 -11.14 8.74
CA ARG A 298 2.53 -11.38 8.86
C ARG A 298 3.27 -10.14 8.36
N GLU A 299 4.28 -9.71 9.11
CA GLU A 299 5.12 -8.56 8.76
C GLU A 299 6.59 -9.00 8.70
N ASN A 300 7.37 -8.37 7.81
CA ASN A 300 8.81 -8.59 7.78
C ASN A 300 9.50 -7.76 8.86
N ASP A 301 10.62 -8.28 9.39
CA ASP A 301 11.50 -7.52 10.25
C ASP A 301 12.30 -6.51 9.41
N LEU A 302 12.07 -5.22 9.63
CA LEU A 302 12.88 -4.17 9.01
C LEU A 302 14.14 -3.91 9.83
N PRO A 303 15.31 -3.79 9.19
CA PRO A 303 16.53 -3.38 9.86
C PRO A 303 16.32 -2.02 10.56
N GLY A 304 16.58 -1.96 11.86
CA GLY A 304 16.39 -0.74 12.66
C GLY A 304 15.03 -0.56 13.32
N GLN A 305 13.95 -1.21 12.87
CA GLN A 305 12.63 -1.05 13.50
C GLN A 305 12.61 -1.48 14.98
N LYS A 306 13.32 -2.56 15.32
CA LYS A 306 13.46 -3.00 16.72
C LYS A 306 14.27 -1.99 17.57
N GLU A 307 15.26 -1.34 16.98
CA GLU A 307 16.03 -0.30 17.65
C GLU A 307 15.24 0.99 17.81
N GLU A 308 14.49 1.40 16.79
CA GLU A 308 13.58 2.56 16.86
C GLU A 308 12.47 2.34 17.87
N GLN A 309 11.82 1.18 17.89
CA GLN A 309 10.83 0.83 18.90
C GLN A 309 11.40 0.83 20.30
N LYS A 310 12.64 0.32 20.47
CA LYS A 310 13.36 0.33 21.75
C LYS A 310 13.76 1.76 22.17
N GLN A 311 14.11 2.60 21.21
CA GLN A 311 14.41 4.01 21.44
C GLN A 311 13.15 4.80 21.80
N GLN A 312 12.04 4.58 21.10
CA GLN A 312 10.74 5.20 21.41
C GLN A 312 10.23 4.75 22.80
N MET A 313 10.39 3.46 23.13
CA MET A 313 10.04 2.95 24.45
C MET A 313 10.88 3.59 25.55
N LYS A 314 12.19 3.70 25.39
CA LYS A 314 13.06 4.41 26.34
C LYS A 314 12.71 5.89 26.47
N LEU A 315 12.35 6.54 25.37
CA LEU A 315 11.92 7.94 25.37
C LEU A 315 10.61 8.12 26.16
N PHE A 316 9.66 7.22 25.95
CA PHE A 316 8.40 7.19 26.70
C PHE A 316 8.59 6.92 28.18
N GLU A 317 9.45 5.96 28.55
CA GLU A 317 9.81 5.68 29.96
C GLU A 317 10.47 6.89 30.61
N SER A 318 11.42 7.55 29.92
CA SER A 318 12.09 8.76 30.41
C SER A 318 11.12 9.92 30.60
N PHE A 319 10.16 10.09 29.69
CA PHE A 319 9.12 11.10 29.79
C PHE A 319 8.16 10.82 30.96
N THR A 320 7.76 9.55 31.14
CA THR A 320 6.92 9.12 32.27
C THR A 320 7.62 9.42 33.60
N PHE A 321 8.91 9.07 33.69
CA PHE A 321 9.72 9.38 34.87
C PHE A 321 9.78 10.88 35.15
N LEU A 322 10.02 11.69 34.13
CA LEU A 322 10.05 13.16 34.25
C LEU A 322 8.71 13.73 34.76
N CYS A 323 7.58 13.25 34.25
CA CYS A 323 6.27 13.68 34.74
C CYS A 323 6.04 13.33 36.22
N ILE A 324 6.47 12.16 36.66
CA ILE A 324 6.40 11.73 38.05
C ILE A 324 7.27 12.61 38.94
N VAL A 325 8.53 12.82 38.55
CA VAL A 325 9.47 13.66 39.30
C VAL A 325 8.95 15.09 39.44
N LEU A 326 8.44 15.67 38.34
CA LEU A 326 7.86 17.02 38.34
C LEU A 326 6.68 17.10 39.31
N ALA A 327 5.75 16.14 39.27
CA ALA A 327 4.62 16.09 40.16
C ALA A 327 5.05 16.00 41.63
N VAL A 328 6.00 15.12 41.95
CA VAL A 328 6.49 14.94 43.34
C VAL A 328 7.21 16.18 43.84
N VAL A 329 8.11 16.77 43.05
CA VAL A 329 8.88 17.94 43.43
C VAL A 329 7.97 19.15 43.63
N CYS A 330 7.03 19.41 42.73
CA CYS A 330 6.10 20.54 42.87
C CYS A 330 5.20 20.37 44.11
N ASN A 331 4.68 19.19 44.38
CA ASN A 331 3.88 18.96 45.59
C ASN A 331 4.70 19.10 46.86
N LEU A 332 5.99 18.67 46.86
CA LEU A 332 6.87 18.85 48.00
C LEU A 332 7.19 20.33 48.26
N ILE A 333 7.45 21.11 47.21
CA ILE A 333 7.72 22.54 47.32
C ILE A 333 6.48 23.25 47.86
N ASP A 334 5.31 22.98 47.32
CA ASP A 334 4.04 23.60 47.76
C ASP A 334 3.76 23.30 49.22
N TYR A 335 3.94 22.03 49.64
CA TYR A 335 3.81 21.65 51.04
C TYR A 335 4.78 22.32 52.00
N LEU A 336 6.04 22.50 51.56
CA LEU A 336 7.07 23.13 52.37
C LEU A 336 6.89 24.66 52.50
N LEU A 337 6.27 25.31 51.48
CA LEU A 337 6.03 26.73 51.48
C LEU A 337 4.80 27.14 52.28
N ASP A 338 3.65 26.43 52.05
CA ASP A 338 2.34 26.86 52.56
C ASP A 338 1.71 25.85 53.54
N SER A 339 2.35 24.72 53.88
CA SER A 339 1.83 23.62 54.66
C SER A 339 0.50 23.02 54.13
N HIS A 340 0.09 23.42 52.92
CA HIS A 340 -1.09 22.95 52.20
C HIS A 340 -0.74 22.68 50.73
N ILE A 341 -1.45 21.72 50.10
CA ILE A 341 -1.28 21.43 48.66
C ILE A 341 -2.28 22.34 47.91
N GLY A 342 -1.81 23.44 47.35
CA GLY A 342 -2.63 24.39 46.62
C GLY A 342 -2.36 24.38 45.10
N TRP A 343 -1.35 25.13 44.65
CA TRP A 343 -1.03 25.27 43.22
C TRP A 343 -0.41 24.01 42.60
N ALA A 344 0.29 23.21 43.38
CA ALA A 344 0.93 21.97 42.88
C ALA A 344 -0.08 20.95 42.32
N TRP A 345 -1.34 21.04 42.77
CA TRP A 345 -2.42 20.23 42.22
C TRP A 345 -2.63 20.48 40.71
N PHE A 346 -2.58 21.76 40.30
CA PHE A 346 -2.73 22.14 38.87
C PHE A 346 -1.57 21.60 38.04
N VAL A 347 -0.34 21.66 38.56
CA VAL A 347 0.85 21.12 37.89
C VAL A 347 0.75 19.61 37.75
N THR A 348 0.33 18.93 38.82
CA THR A 348 0.15 17.47 38.83
C THR A 348 -0.94 17.03 37.85
N ALA A 349 -2.07 17.74 37.83
CA ALA A 349 -3.15 17.47 36.88
C ALA A 349 -2.72 17.74 35.42
N GLY A 350 -1.98 18.83 35.19
CA GLY A 350 -1.41 19.16 33.87
C GLY A 350 -0.41 18.09 33.39
N ALA A 351 0.51 17.67 34.26
CA ALA A 351 1.48 16.61 33.95
C ALA A 351 0.77 15.27 33.65
N PHE A 352 -0.27 14.92 34.40
CA PHE A 352 -1.06 13.73 34.16
C PHE A 352 -1.82 13.79 32.83
N CYS A 353 -2.48 14.91 32.51
CA CYS A 353 -3.15 15.09 31.21
C CYS A 353 -2.18 14.97 30.04
N THR A 354 -1.00 15.59 30.18
CA THR A 354 0.06 15.52 29.15
C THR A 354 0.56 14.10 29.00
N TRP A 355 0.83 13.42 30.12
CA TRP A 355 1.22 12.01 30.09
C TRP A 355 0.16 11.12 29.44
N LEU A 356 -1.12 11.36 29.71
CA LEU A 356 -2.22 10.62 29.12
C LEU A 356 -2.27 10.82 27.59
N MET A 357 -2.14 12.05 27.11
CA MET A 357 -2.09 12.35 25.68
C MET A 357 -0.92 11.67 24.96
N VAL A 358 0.28 11.72 25.58
CA VAL A 358 1.48 11.05 25.06
C VAL A 358 1.30 9.53 25.05
N SER A 359 0.69 8.97 26.10
CA SER A 359 0.40 7.52 26.19
C SER A 359 -0.56 7.08 25.11
N VAL A 360 -1.65 7.83 24.86
CA VAL A 360 -2.61 7.53 23.79
C VAL A 360 -1.94 7.62 22.40
N ALA A 361 -1.08 8.62 22.19
CA ALA A 361 -0.33 8.76 20.95
C ALA A 361 0.68 7.63 20.74
N TYR A 362 1.37 7.21 21.81
CA TYR A 362 2.29 6.07 21.79
C TYR A 362 1.56 4.75 21.44
N VAL A 363 0.42 4.49 22.11
CA VAL A 363 -0.39 3.29 21.83
C VAL A 363 -0.95 3.30 20.40
N LYS A 364 -1.34 4.47 19.89
CA LYS A 364 -1.81 4.63 18.49
C LYS A 364 -0.67 4.65 17.47
N ARG A 365 0.59 4.43 17.88
CA ARG A 365 1.78 4.51 17.02
C ARG A 365 1.87 5.82 16.22
N ARG A 366 1.35 6.90 16.74
CA ARG A 366 1.56 8.24 16.17
C ARG A 366 2.95 8.71 16.58
N ASN A 367 3.80 9.00 15.61
CA ASN A 367 5.09 9.66 15.84
C ASN A 367 4.83 11.05 16.42
N LEU A 368 4.95 11.19 17.73
CA LEU A 368 5.04 12.49 18.36
C LEU A 368 6.41 13.08 18.03
N LEU A 369 6.41 14.16 17.27
CA LEU A 369 7.62 14.90 16.96
C LEU A 369 8.28 15.32 18.27
N LYS A 370 9.59 15.08 18.38
CA LYS A 370 10.43 15.41 19.54
C LYS A 370 10.22 16.88 20.01
N ASN A 371 9.89 17.78 19.06
CA ASN A 371 9.60 19.20 19.30
C ASN A 371 8.29 19.45 20.08
N GLU A 372 7.25 18.64 19.86
CA GLU A 372 5.97 18.84 20.55
C GLU A 372 6.06 18.46 22.02
N MET A 373 6.84 17.43 22.35
CA MET A 373 7.11 17.04 23.74
C MET A 373 7.86 18.14 24.50
N TRP A 374 8.87 18.75 23.88
CA TRP A 374 9.60 19.86 24.50
C TRP A 374 8.77 21.12 24.64
N GLN A 375 7.89 21.44 23.70
CA GLN A 375 6.98 22.57 23.80
C GLN A 375 6.01 22.42 24.99
N LEU A 376 5.51 21.20 25.24
CA LEU A 376 4.64 20.93 26.40
C LEU A 376 5.40 21.05 27.72
N VAL A 377 6.65 20.59 27.79
CA VAL A 377 7.51 20.77 28.98
C VAL A 377 7.80 22.23 29.23
N ILE A 378 8.15 23.01 28.19
CA ILE A 378 8.42 24.44 28.30
C ILE A 378 7.16 25.19 28.73
N ALA A 379 5.99 24.88 28.21
CA ALA A 379 4.72 25.47 28.61
C ALA A 379 4.37 25.21 30.08
N ALA A 380 4.60 23.98 30.56
CA ALA A 380 4.40 23.61 31.96
C ALA A 380 5.38 24.39 32.90
N VAL A 381 6.66 24.45 32.52
CA VAL A 381 7.67 25.22 33.29
C VAL A 381 7.38 26.71 33.28
N ALA A 382 6.97 27.29 32.14
CA ALA A 382 6.61 28.69 32.05
C ALA A 382 5.38 29.02 32.90
N GLY A 383 4.38 28.14 32.97
CA GLY A 383 3.22 28.30 33.84
C GLY A 383 3.59 28.31 35.32
N VAL A 384 4.48 27.41 35.73
CA VAL A 384 5.00 27.41 37.12
C VAL A 384 5.78 28.68 37.48
N LEU A 385 6.65 29.12 36.58
CA LEU A 385 7.43 30.35 36.76
C LEU A 385 6.52 31.58 36.83
N TRP A 386 5.48 31.63 36.00
CA TRP A 386 4.51 32.73 36.04
C TRP A 386 3.77 32.81 37.38
N ASP A 387 3.32 31.66 37.92
CA ASP A 387 2.61 31.60 39.19
C ASP A 387 3.51 31.99 40.39
N VAL A 388 4.78 31.57 40.35
CA VAL A 388 5.77 31.95 41.37
C VAL A 388 6.07 33.47 41.33
N PHE A 389 6.17 34.06 40.12
CA PHE A 389 6.42 35.50 39.95
C PHE A 389 5.23 36.34 40.37
N THR A 390 3.99 35.94 40.05
CA THR A 390 2.79 36.71 40.41
C THR A 390 2.48 36.67 41.90
N ARG A 391 2.84 35.58 42.62
CA ARG A 391 2.70 35.50 44.08
C ARG A 391 3.79 36.25 44.88
N SER A 392 4.92 36.58 44.26
CA SER A 392 5.98 37.36 44.92
C SER A 392 5.68 38.87 44.96
N GLU A 393 4.58 39.31 44.33
CA GLU A 393 4.15 40.72 44.31
C GLU A 393 2.94 40.99 45.25
N GLU A 394 2.33 39.96 45.86
CA GLU A 394 1.40 40.04 46.97
C GLU A 394 2.13 39.80 48.32
#